data_fd0c8cb17fa0a1b116e3e1ae9e472ec3
#
_entry.id   fd0c8cb17fa0a1b116e3e1ae9e472ec3
#
_cell.length_a   1.000
_cell.length_b   1.000
_cell.length_c   1.000
_cell.angle_alpha   90.00
_cell.angle_beta   90.00
_cell.angle_gamma   90.00
#
_symmetry.space_group_name_H-M   'P 1'
#
loop_
_entity.id
_entity.type
_entity.pdbx_description
1 polymer ?
#
loop_
_entity_poly.entity_id
_entity_poly.type
_entity_poly.pdbx_seq_one_letter_code
_entity_poly.pdbx_strand_id
1 'polypeptide(L)'
;MRDSAALLDATSGAVPGDPYVAPPPVRPFLEEARRSPGRLKIAFLSGVPDGWNEQTALHPDCAAAVQDAARLCESLGHTVVEIDPAALAWPDLPQRFMTIFASFVGHSVAYWERTLGKSVTREDLEPVTWDLYQASREITGAAYLVTWEELQRFSRKVACWYRDSGWDVLLSPTMQVPPTELGSFDASPDDPGKSIRLALSFVAFTRTQNITGDPAMSVPLFWNKDNVPIGVQFAAPFSAEATLFRLAAQLEKARPWAARRPAVHC
;
A
#
# COMPACT_ATOMS: atom_id res chain seq x y z
N MET A 1 5.31 -5.98 -15.85
CA MET A 1 5.33 -7.02 -14.79
C MET A 1 6.59 -7.88 -14.78
N ARG A 2 7.13 -8.25 -15.93
CA ARG A 2 8.33 -9.11 -16.04
C ARG A 2 9.55 -8.55 -15.30
N ASP A 3 9.80 -7.25 -15.42
CA ASP A 3 10.98 -6.62 -14.78
C ASP A 3 10.84 -6.56 -13.25
N SER A 4 9.61 -6.34 -12.74
CA SER A 4 9.33 -6.41 -11.30
C SER A 4 9.57 -7.82 -10.74
N ALA A 5 9.16 -8.86 -11.47
CA ALA A 5 9.39 -10.24 -11.07
C ALA A 5 10.90 -10.59 -11.06
N ALA A 6 11.64 -10.19 -12.10
CA ALA A 6 13.09 -10.40 -12.16
C ALA A 6 13.84 -9.65 -11.04
N LEU A 7 13.40 -8.42 -10.71
CA LEU A 7 13.99 -7.66 -9.62
C LEU A 7 13.73 -8.33 -8.27
N LEU A 8 12.52 -8.82 -8.03
CA LEU A 8 12.21 -9.53 -6.80
C LEU A 8 13.01 -10.84 -6.68
N ASP A 9 13.17 -11.60 -7.78
CA ASP A 9 14.03 -12.77 -7.80
C ASP A 9 15.49 -12.46 -7.42
N ALA A 10 15.98 -11.28 -7.83
CA ALA A 10 17.37 -10.86 -7.56
C ALA A 10 17.57 -10.32 -6.13
N THR A 11 16.50 -9.81 -5.48
CA THR A 11 16.59 -9.12 -4.18
C THR A 11 15.94 -9.88 -3.03
N SER A 12 15.14 -10.92 -3.31
CA SER A 12 14.50 -11.74 -2.29
C SER A 12 15.47 -12.79 -1.71
N GLY A 13 15.19 -13.19 -0.49
CA GLY A 13 15.92 -14.23 0.23
C GLY A 13 16.28 -13.80 1.64
N ALA A 14 16.52 -14.79 2.49
CA ALA A 14 16.95 -14.57 3.86
C ALA A 14 18.47 -14.63 3.97
N VAL A 15 19.03 -13.82 4.85
CA VAL A 15 20.44 -13.92 5.26
C VAL A 15 20.54 -14.43 6.69
N PRO A 16 21.66 -15.07 7.08
CA PRO A 16 21.85 -15.51 8.45
C PRO A 16 21.73 -14.33 9.44
N GLY A 17 20.86 -14.49 10.43
CA GLY A 17 20.61 -13.45 11.45
C GLY A 17 19.35 -12.60 11.22
N ASP A 18 18.64 -12.79 10.12
CA ASP A 18 17.34 -12.13 9.91
C ASP A 18 16.34 -12.56 10.99
N PRO A 19 15.68 -11.60 11.67
CA PRO A 19 14.71 -11.92 12.72
C PRO A 19 13.40 -12.49 12.18
N TYR A 20 13.08 -12.20 10.91
CA TYR A 20 11.89 -12.66 10.21
C TYR A 20 12.26 -13.17 8.83
N VAL A 21 11.76 -14.34 8.48
CA VAL A 21 12.04 -14.98 7.20
C VAL A 21 10.73 -15.31 6.50
N ALA A 22 10.56 -14.81 5.29
CA ALA A 22 9.44 -15.22 4.44
C ALA A 22 9.66 -16.66 3.94
N PRO A 23 8.59 -17.45 3.78
CA PRO A 23 8.70 -18.76 3.13
C PRO A 23 9.34 -18.62 1.75
N PRO A 24 10.27 -19.52 1.37
CA PRO A 24 10.91 -19.46 0.06
C PRO A 24 9.85 -19.68 -1.04
N PRO A 25 9.94 -18.97 -2.17
CA PRO A 25 9.03 -19.18 -3.28
C PRO A 25 9.22 -20.60 -3.86
N VAL A 26 8.13 -21.21 -4.34
CA VAL A 26 8.16 -22.55 -4.94
C VAL A 26 9.02 -22.59 -6.23
N ARG A 27 9.08 -21.45 -6.93
CA ARG A 27 9.90 -21.22 -8.13
C ARG A 27 10.15 -19.72 -8.30
N PRO A 28 11.09 -19.32 -9.20
CA PRO A 28 11.35 -17.92 -9.50
C PRO A 28 10.07 -17.15 -9.90
N PHE A 29 9.91 -15.92 -9.43
CA PHE A 29 8.76 -15.08 -9.76
C PHE A 29 8.67 -14.75 -11.25
N LEU A 30 9.81 -14.68 -11.94
CA LEU A 30 9.87 -14.52 -13.40
C LEU A 30 9.22 -15.70 -14.15
N GLU A 31 9.31 -16.90 -13.62
CA GLU A 31 8.60 -18.06 -14.14
C GLU A 31 7.12 -18.00 -13.79
N GLU A 32 6.78 -17.58 -12.59
CA GLU A 32 5.38 -17.40 -12.17
C GLU A 32 4.65 -16.40 -13.06
N ALA A 33 5.27 -15.29 -13.44
CA ALA A 33 4.71 -14.31 -14.37
C ALA A 33 4.36 -14.86 -15.77
N ARG A 34 4.81 -16.09 -16.10
CA ARG A 34 4.47 -16.78 -17.37
C ARG A 34 3.35 -17.81 -17.22
N ARG A 35 2.86 -18.04 -16.02
CA ARG A 35 1.87 -19.07 -15.71
C ARG A 35 0.46 -18.48 -15.61
N SER A 36 -0.54 -19.31 -15.83
CA SER A 36 -1.91 -18.93 -15.57
C SER A 36 -2.16 -18.79 -14.06
N PRO A 37 -2.90 -17.77 -13.60
CA PRO A 37 -3.33 -17.70 -12.22
C PRO A 37 -4.37 -18.75 -11.83
N GLY A 38 -4.95 -19.46 -12.83
CA GLY A 38 -6.15 -20.26 -12.61
C GLY A 38 -7.38 -19.39 -12.37
N ARG A 39 -8.42 -19.95 -11.78
CA ARG A 39 -9.62 -19.23 -11.38
C ARG A 39 -9.47 -18.76 -9.94
N LEU A 40 -9.34 -17.46 -9.74
CA LEU A 40 -9.20 -16.82 -8.43
C LEU A 40 -10.56 -16.39 -7.87
N LYS A 41 -10.65 -16.34 -6.55
CA LYS A 41 -11.72 -15.68 -5.80
C LYS A 41 -11.22 -14.31 -5.38
N ILE A 42 -11.79 -13.27 -5.94
CA ILE A 42 -11.40 -11.87 -5.73
C ILE A 42 -12.50 -11.14 -4.97
N ALA A 43 -12.19 -10.69 -3.75
CA ALA A 43 -13.02 -9.73 -3.06
C ALA A 43 -12.69 -8.33 -3.56
N PHE A 44 -13.66 -7.41 -3.69
CA PHE A 44 -13.34 -6.02 -3.99
C PHE A 44 -14.07 -5.03 -3.07
N LEU A 45 -13.40 -3.90 -2.83
CA LEU A 45 -13.89 -2.78 -2.04
C LEU A 45 -14.19 -1.60 -2.97
N SER A 46 -15.45 -1.15 -2.98
CA SER A 46 -15.88 0.11 -3.61
C SER A 46 -16.00 1.28 -2.64
N GLY A 47 -15.73 1.06 -1.35
CA GLY A 47 -15.74 2.04 -0.27
C GLY A 47 -14.55 1.90 0.65
N VAL A 48 -14.32 2.89 1.52
CA VAL A 48 -13.26 2.88 2.53
C VAL A 48 -13.79 2.21 3.80
N PRO A 49 -13.11 1.21 4.36
CA PRO A 49 -13.50 0.62 5.64
C PRO A 49 -13.47 1.65 6.79
N ASP A 50 -14.42 1.55 7.70
CA ASP A 50 -14.49 2.41 8.88
C ASP A 50 -13.20 2.33 9.70
N GLY A 51 -12.72 3.48 10.16
CA GLY A 51 -11.47 3.60 10.90
C GLY A 51 -10.21 3.56 10.02
N TRP A 52 -10.32 3.38 8.70
CA TRP A 52 -9.15 3.44 7.82
C TRP A 52 -8.81 4.87 7.42
N ASN A 53 -9.81 5.67 7.08
CA ASN A 53 -9.69 7.10 6.84
C ASN A 53 -11.09 7.72 6.74
N GLU A 54 -11.45 8.56 7.70
CA GLU A 54 -12.75 9.23 7.75
C GLU A 54 -12.73 10.62 7.11
N GLN A 55 -11.55 11.14 6.78
CA GLN A 55 -11.39 12.55 6.37
C GLN A 55 -11.69 12.79 4.88
N THR A 56 -11.63 11.76 4.04
CA THR A 56 -11.76 11.91 2.60
C THR A 56 -12.65 10.82 2.02
N ALA A 57 -13.70 11.21 1.33
CA ALA A 57 -14.53 10.29 0.57
C ALA A 57 -13.76 9.71 -0.62
N LEU A 58 -14.11 8.49 -1.04
CA LEU A 58 -13.56 7.90 -2.24
C LEU A 58 -14.01 8.69 -3.47
N HIS A 59 -13.05 9.16 -4.27
CA HIS A 59 -13.34 9.90 -5.50
C HIS A 59 -14.05 9.01 -6.53
N PRO A 60 -15.06 9.53 -7.27
CA PRO A 60 -15.81 8.74 -8.25
C PRO A 60 -14.95 8.03 -9.30
N ASP A 61 -13.87 8.67 -9.79
CA ASP A 61 -12.93 8.05 -10.74
C ASP A 61 -12.21 6.84 -10.14
N CYS A 62 -11.85 6.88 -8.84
CA CYS A 62 -11.22 5.76 -8.16
C CYS A 62 -12.20 4.61 -7.94
N ALA A 63 -13.46 4.91 -7.58
CA ALA A 63 -14.51 3.92 -7.48
C ALA A 63 -14.81 3.27 -8.85
N ALA A 64 -14.90 4.08 -9.92
CA ALA A 64 -15.10 3.60 -11.29
C ALA A 64 -13.95 2.71 -11.76
N ALA A 65 -12.70 3.04 -11.41
CA ALA A 65 -11.51 2.26 -11.74
C ALA A 65 -11.56 0.85 -11.13
N VAL A 66 -11.96 0.74 -9.86
CA VAL A 66 -12.11 -0.57 -9.19
C VAL A 66 -13.23 -1.39 -9.80
N GLN A 67 -14.40 -0.78 -10.04
CA GLN A 67 -15.52 -1.48 -10.67
C GLN A 67 -15.19 -1.95 -12.10
N ASP A 68 -14.43 -1.16 -12.85
CA ASP A 68 -13.95 -1.55 -14.17
C ASP A 68 -12.94 -2.70 -14.12
N ALA A 69 -12.00 -2.66 -13.15
CA ALA A 69 -11.06 -3.75 -12.91
C ALA A 69 -11.78 -5.04 -12.45
N ALA A 70 -12.81 -4.92 -11.63
CA ALA A 70 -13.64 -6.05 -11.20
C ALA A 70 -14.31 -6.74 -12.40
N ARG A 71 -14.96 -5.97 -13.29
CA ARG A 71 -15.54 -6.48 -14.54
C ARG A 71 -14.51 -7.12 -15.46
N LEU A 72 -13.31 -6.55 -15.54
CA LEU A 72 -12.22 -7.17 -16.30
C LEU A 72 -11.85 -8.54 -15.73
N CYS A 73 -11.68 -8.65 -14.41
CA CYS A 73 -11.38 -9.92 -13.75
C CYS A 73 -12.48 -10.96 -13.97
N GLU A 74 -13.76 -10.58 -13.90
CA GLU A 74 -14.90 -11.47 -14.22
C GLU A 74 -14.82 -11.97 -15.66
N SER A 75 -14.56 -11.08 -16.63
CA SER A 75 -14.43 -11.45 -18.04
C SER A 75 -13.26 -12.41 -18.31
N LEU A 76 -12.26 -12.42 -17.44
CA LEU A 76 -11.11 -13.34 -17.47
C LEU A 76 -11.37 -14.66 -16.75
N GLY A 77 -12.58 -14.86 -16.21
CA GLY A 77 -13.04 -16.11 -15.62
C GLY A 77 -12.82 -16.22 -14.10
N HIS A 78 -12.46 -15.15 -13.42
CA HIS A 78 -12.38 -15.13 -11.96
C HIS A 78 -13.76 -14.99 -11.32
N THR A 79 -13.88 -15.41 -10.07
CA THR A 79 -15.05 -15.14 -9.22
C THR A 79 -14.80 -13.82 -8.50
N VAL A 80 -15.58 -12.79 -8.77
CA VAL A 80 -15.40 -11.46 -8.20
C VAL A 80 -16.62 -11.07 -7.39
N VAL A 81 -16.44 -10.63 -6.16
CA VAL A 81 -17.55 -10.29 -5.24
C VAL A 81 -17.22 -8.99 -4.52
N GLU A 82 -18.16 -8.06 -4.57
CA GLU A 82 -18.09 -6.88 -3.72
C GLU A 82 -18.34 -7.26 -2.26
N ILE A 83 -17.46 -6.81 -1.39
CA ILE A 83 -17.56 -7.06 0.04
C ILE A 83 -17.95 -5.78 0.80
N ASP A 84 -18.64 -5.98 1.92
CA ASP A 84 -18.89 -4.90 2.86
C ASP A 84 -17.54 -4.41 3.45
N PRO A 85 -17.20 -3.12 3.32
CA PRO A 85 -16.02 -2.56 3.94
C PRO A 85 -15.93 -2.81 5.45
N ALA A 86 -17.06 -2.94 6.16
CA ALA A 86 -17.10 -3.24 7.59
C ALA A 86 -16.36 -4.55 7.96
N ALA A 87 -16.22 -5.49 7.03
CA ALA A 87 -15.46 -6.73 7.26
C ALA A 87 -14.00 -6.48 7.66
N LEU A 88 -13.42 -5.39 7.17
CA LEU A 88 -12.04 -4.99 7.42
C LEU A 88 -11.92 -3.74 8.32
N ALA A 89 -13.02 -3.21 8.85
CA ALA A 89 -13.03 -2.03 9.70
C ALA A 89 -12.11 -2.21 10.93
N TRP A 90 -11.40 -1.14 11.29
CA TRP A 90 -10.55 -1.10 12.49
C TRP A 90 -10.44 0.34 13.02
N PRO A 91 -10.85 0.60 14.25
CA PRO A 91 -10.85 1.94 14.80
C PRO A 91 -9.43 2.49 14.98
N ASP A 92 -9.28 3.80 14.82
CA ASP A 92 -8.05 4.55 15.08
C ASP A 92 -6.80 4.06 14.32
N LEU A 93 -6.98 3.34 13.20
CA LEU A 93 -5.84 2.79 12.43
C LEU A 93 -4.86 3.89 11.96
N PRO A 94 -5.33 5.07 11.47
CA PRO A 94 -4.43 6.15 11.08
C PRO A 94 -3.56 6.65 12.24
N GLN A 95 -4.12 6.83 13.42
CA GLN A 95 -3.42 7.33 14.61
C GLN A 95 -2.36 6.34 15.08
N ARG A 96 -2.69 5.05 15.09
CA ARG A 96 -1.76 3.98 15.43
C ARG A 96 -0.61 3.87 14.43
N PHE A 97 -0.93 3.97 13.15
CA PHE A 97 0.10 4.01 12.11
C PHE A 97 1.04 5.22 12.29
N MET A 98 0.50 6.40 12.60
CA MET A 98 1.29 7.62 12.82
C MET A 98 2.22 7.50 14.03
N THR A 99 1.82 6.83 15.11
CA THR A 99 2.69 6.57 16.26
C THR A 99 3.93 5.75 15.85
N ILE A 100 3.75 4.69 15.08
CA ILE A 100 4.87 3.89 14.56
C ILE A 100 5.72 4.71 13.58
N PHE A 101 5.07 5.45 12.67
CA PHE A 101 5.76 6.26 11.67
C PHE A 101 6.61 7.37 12.30
N ALA A 102 6.08 8.10 13.29
CA ALA A 102 6.84 9.09 14.03
C ALA A 102 8.02 8.46 14.79
N SER A 103 7.80 7.30 15.41
CA SER A 103 8.88 6.56 16.10
C SER A 103 9.99 6.16 15.14
N PHE A 104 9.65 5.74 13.91
CA PHE A 104 10.63 5.42 12.87
C PHE A 104 11.42 6.66 12.44
N VAL A 105 10.78 7.82 12.28
CA VAL A 105 11.47 9.09 12.00
C VAL A 105 12.43 9.43 13.12
N GLY A 106 11.99 9.34 14.39
CA GLY A 106 12.85 9.57 15.55
C GLY A 106 14.08 8.65 15.60
N HIS A 107 13.87 7.37 15.32
CA HIS A 107 14.97 6.40 15.19
C HIS A 107 15.95 6.78 14.08
N SER A 108 15.45 7.19 12.92
CA SER A 108 16.28 7.58 11.76
C SER A 108 17.12 8.83 12.07
N VAL A 109 16.53 9.83 12.72
CA VAL A 109 17.27 11.03 13.17
C VAL A 109 18.37 10.62 14.17
N ALA A 110 18.05 9.83 15.19
CA ALA A 110 19.04 9.37 16.17
C ALA A 110 20.17 8.55 15.54
N TYR A 111 19.88 7.77 14.50
CA TYR A 111 20.91 7.07 13.72
C TYR A 111 21.87 8.06 13.05
N TRP A 112 21.34 9.08 12.37
CA TRP A 112 22.17 10.06 11.68
C TRP A 112 22.95 10.97 12.63
N GLU A 113 22.37 11.36 13.78
CA GLU A 113 23.10 12.12 14.82
C GLU A 113 24.33 11.34 15.31
N ARG A 114 24.19 10.04 15.58
CA ARG A 114 25.32 9.19 15.95
C ARG A 114 26.35 9.04 14.84
N THR A 115 25.90 8.88 13.60
CA THR A 115 26.78 8.68 12.44
C THR A 115 27.58 9.93 12.10
N LEU A 116 26.95 11.11 12.21
CA LEU A 116 27.56 12.40 11.87
C LEU A 116 28.28 13.05 13.06
N GLY A 117 28.07 12.56 14.28
CA GLY A 117 28.63 13.13 15.49
C GLY A 117 28.12 14.54 15.81
N LYS A 118 26.92 14.90 15.32
CA LYS A 118 26.28 16.20 15.58
C LYS A 118 24.78 16.04 15.82
N SER A 119 24.21 16.97 16.60
CA SER A 119 22.75 17.04 16.76
C SER A 119 22.12 17.61 15.50
N VAL A 120 20.96 17.05 15.14
CA VAL A 120 20.10 17.55 14.05
C VAL A 120 19.31 18.75 14.54
N THR A 121 19.27 19.80 13.71
CA THR A 121 18.53 21.01 13.96
C THR A 121 17.33 21.15 13.00
N ARG A 122 16.47 22.13 13.23
CA ARG A 122 15.31 22.38 12.36
C ARG A 122 15.72 22.69 10.91
N GLU A 123 16.85 23.35 10.72
CA GLU A 123 17.36 23.72 9.41
C GLU A 123 17.91 22.52 8.60
N ASP A 124 18.20 21.40 9.29
CA ASP A 124 18.68 20.17 8.64
C ASP A 124 17.56 19.31 8.07
N LEU A 125 16.28 19.58 8.39
CA LEU A 125 15.12 18.75 8.02
C LEU A 125 14.01 19.58 7.37
N GLU A 126 13.25 18.90 6.49
CA GLU A 126 11.96 19.43 6.03
C GLU A 126 11.01 19.65 7.21
N PRO A 127 10.14 20.68 7.16
CA PRO A 127 9.25 21.05 8.27
C PRO A 127 8.43 19.87 8.81
N VAL A 128 7.85 19.06 7.93
CA VAL A 128 7.04 17.89 8.33
C VAL A 128 7.88 16.81 9.02
N THR A 129 9.12 16.61 8.58
CA THR A 129 10.02 15.62 9.18
C THR A 129 10.46 16.09 10.57
N TRP A 130 10.71 17.39 10.73
CA TRP A 130 10.99 17.98 12.03
C TRP A 130 9.83 17.81 13.01
N ASP A 131 8.60 18.07 12.58
CA ASP A 131 7.42 17.94 13.43
C ASP A 131 7.20 16.48 13.86
N LEU A 132 7.40 15.51 12.94
CA LEU A 132 7.36 14.09 13.25
C LEU A 132 8.47 13.67 14.23
N TYR A 133 9.68 14.22 14.06
CA TYR A 133 10.76 14.00 15.00
C TYR A 133 10.43 14.53 16.38
N GLN A 134 9.86 15.76 16.51
CA GLN A 134 9.43 16.27 17.81
C GLN A 134 8.32 15.41 18.42
N ALA A 135 7.33 15.00 17.63
CA ALA A 135 6.26 14.11 18.09
C ALA A 135 6.82 12.77 18.59
N SER A 136 7.86 12.24 17.96
CA SER A 136 8.49 10.97 18.37
C SER A 136 9.08 11.00 19.78
N ARG A 137 9.51 12.18 20.24
CA ARG A 137 10.13 12.36 21.57
C ARG A 137 9.12 12.25 22.72
N GLU A 138 7.83 12.44 22.42
CA GLU A 138 6.73 12.30 23.37
C GLU A 138 6.21 10.85 23.46
N ILE A 139 6.62 9.97 22.53
CA ILE A 139 6.18 8.57 22.50
C ILE A 139 7.03 7.76 23.47
N THR A 140 6.39 7.26 24.53
CA THR A 140 7.04 6.35 25.48
C THR A 140 7.21 4.96 24.89
N GLY A 141 8.19 4.20 25.40
CA GLY A 141 8.35 2.79 25.02
C GLY A 141 7.09 1.95 25.26
N ALA A 142 6.36 2.23 26.36
CA ALA A 142 5.10 1.56 26.66
C ALA A 142 4.02 1.89 25.61
N ALA A 143 3.86 3.17 25.23
CA ALA A 143 2.91 3.57 24.21
C ALA A 143 3.24 2.95 22.83
N TYR A 144 4.52 2.88 22.47
CA TYR A 144 4.97 2.19 21.26
C TYR A 144 4.60 0.71 21.28
N LEU A 145 4.87 -0.02 22.37
CA LEU A 145 4.56 -1.45 22.48
C LEU A 145 3.06 -1.74 22.42
N VAL A 146 2.24 -0.94 23.08
CA VAL A 146 0.76 -1.06 23.00
C VAL A 146 0.30 -0.85 21.55
N THR A 147 0.81 0.18 20.87
CA THR A 147 0.48 0.44 19.48
C THR A 147 0.90 -0.73 18.58
N TRP A 148 2.11 -1.26 18.79
CA TRP A 148 2.61 -2.41 18.03
C TRP A 148 1.71 -3.65 18.21
N GLU A 149 1.30 -3.95 19.44
CA GLU A 149 0.38 -5.06 19.73
C GLU A 149 -0.96 -4.91 19.00
N GLU A 150 -1.53 -3.70 18.99
CA GLU A 150 -2.78 -3.43 18.29
C GLU A 150 -2.65 -3.60 16.78
N LEU A 151 -1.55 -3.13 16.16
CA LEU A 151 -1.31 -3.35 14.75
C LEU A 151 -1.11 -4.84 14.41
N GLN A 152 -0.49 -5.61 15.30
CA GLN A 152 -0.41 -7.08 15.14
C GLN A 152 -1.78 -7.76 15.27
N ARG A 153 -2.69 -7.25 16.11
CA ARG A 153 -4.07 -7.74 16.20
C ARG A 153 -4.82 -7.46 14.89
N PHE A 154 -4.63 -6.26 14.32
CA PHE A 154 -5.19 -5.92 13.01
C PHE A 154 -4.64 -6.87 11.93
N SER A 155 -3.33 -7.10 11.87
CA SER A 155 -2.71 -8.03 10.92
C SER A 155 -3.29 -9.44 11.03
N ARG A 156 -3.50 -9.94 12.26
CA ARG A 156 -4.18 -11.23 12.47
C ARG A 156 -5.62 -11.22 12.00
N LYS A 157 -6.37 -10.13 12.18
CA LYS A 157 -7.73 -10.00 11.66
C LYS A 157 -7.76 -10.15 10.14
N VAL A 158 -6.87 -9.44 9.44
CA VAL A 158 -6.77 -9.50 7.96
C VAL A 158 -6.38 -10.92 7.50
N ALA A 159 -5.37 -11.53 8.14
CA ALA A 159 -4.95 -12.90 7.82
C ALA A 159 -6.07 -13.93 8.06
N CYS A 160 -6.80 -13.82 9.16
CA CYS A 160 -7.97 -14.66 9.44
C CYS A 160 -9.09 -14.43 8.42
N TRP A 161 -9.33 -13.18 8.03
CA TRP A 161 -10.32 -12.86 7.02
C TRP A 161 -10.03 -13.56 5.68
N TYR A 162 -8.79 -13.53 5.18
CA TYR A 162 -8.39 -14.28 3.98
C TYR A 162 -8.62 -15.78 4.15
N ARG A 163 -8.15 -16.35 5.26
CA ARG A 163 -8.25 -17.79 5.53
C ARG A 163 -9.70 -18.27 5.61
N ASP A 164 -10.54 -17.56 6.38
CA ASP A 164 -11.89 -18.02 6.73
C ASP A 164 -12.88 -17.80 5.58
N SER A 165 -12.69 -16.77 4.76
CA SER A 165 -13.50 -16.49 3.57
C SER A 165 -12.98 -17.21 2.32
N GLY A 166 -11.73 -17.63 2.29
CA GLY A 166 -11.11 -18.29 1.15
C GLY A 166 -10.87 -17.36 -0.04
N TRP A 167 -10.70 -16.04 0.20
CA TRP A 167 -10.31 -15.10 -0.84
C TRP A 167 -8.84 -15.28 -1.21
N ASP A 168 -8.56 -15.29 -2.51
CA ASP A 168 -7.20 -15.33 -3.03
C ASP A 168 -6.60 -13.93 -3.15
N VAL A 169 -7.46 -12.91 -3.42
CA VAL A 169 -7.03 -11.53 -3.70
C VAL A 169 -8.08 -10.54 -3.18
N LEU A 170 -7.62 -9.41 -2.66
CA LEU A 170 -8.40 -8.22 -2.39
C LEU A 170 -8.08 -7.16 -3.44
N LEU A 171 -9.09 -6.73 -4.20
CA LEU A 171 -9.02 -5.60 -5.13
C LEU A 171 -9.57 -4.35 -4.45
N SER A 172 -8.83 -3.26 -4.53
CA SER A 172 -9.21 -1.95 -3.98
C SER A 172 -8.68 -0.81 -4.84
N PRO A 173 -9.11 0.43 -4.63
CA PRO A 173 -8.36 1.57 -5.14
C PRO A 173 -6.93 1.54 -4.58
N THR A 174 -5.95 2.02 -5.34
CA THR A 174 -4.61 2.29 -4.76
C THR A 174 -4.68 3.53 -3.87
N MET A 175 -5.33 4.58 -4.35
CA MET A 175 -5.50 5.86 -3.66
C MET A 175 -6.98 6.23 -3.61
N GLN A 176 -7.37 7.04 -2.63
CA GLN A 176 -8.76 7.54 -2.53
C GLN A 176 -9.10 8.61 -3.55
N VAL A 177 -8.09 9.28 -4.10
CA VAL A 177 -8.24 10.35 -5.09
C VAL A 177 -7.30 10.13 -6.27
N PRO A 178 -7.58 10.71 -7.44
CA PRO A 178 -6.65 10.74 -8.56
C PRO A 178 -5.33 11.42 -8.21
N PRO A 179 -4.24 11.20 -8.99
CA PRO A 179 -3.03 11.98 -8.86
C PRO A 179 -3.32 13.48 -8.84
N THR A 180 -2.68 14.20 -7.91
CA THR A 180 -2.83 15.65 -7.75
C THR A 180 -1.81 16.41 -8.59
N GLU A 181 -2.04 17.71 -8.78
CA GLU A 181 -1.09 18.58 -9.46
C GLU A 181 0.24 18.68 -8.68
N LEU A 182 1.33 18.90 -9.41
CA LEU A 182 2.64 19.16 -8.81
C LEU A 182 2.57 20.39 -7.90
N GLY A 183 3.29 20.36 -6.79
CA GLY A 183 3.27 21.42 -5.78
C GLY A 183 2.12 21.33 -4.78
N SER A 184 1.13 20.45 -4.98
CA SER A 184 0.01 20.28 -4.02
C SER A 184 0.50 19.91 -2.62
N PHE A 185 1.59 19.19 -2.52
CA PHE A 185 2.19 18.74 -1.26
C PHE A 185 3.16 19.75 -0.65
N ASP A 186 3.46 20.87 -1.33
CA ASP A 186 4.42 21.83 -0.81
C ASP A 186 3.89 22.44 0.48
N ALA A 187 4.67 22.28 1.54
CA ALA A 187 4.42 22.90 2.82
C ALA A 187 4.91 24.35 2.81
N SER A 188 4.33 25.20 3.66
CA SER A 188 4.80 26.57 3.89
C SER A 188 5.15 26.73 5.37
N PRO A 189 5.90 27.79 5.72
CA PRO A 189 6.15 28.13 7.14
C PRO A 189 4.87 28.33 7.95
N ASP A 190 3.79 28.82 7.30
CA ASP A 190 2.50 29.07 7.94
C ASP A 190 1.66 27.79 8.08
N ASP A 191 1.96 26.75 7.27
CA ASP A 191 1.28 25.45 7.30
C ASP A 191 2.27 24.30 7.06
N PRO A 192 3.14 24.01 8.04
CA PRO A 192 4.15 22.97 7.93
C PRO A 192 3.56 21.56 7.85
N GLY A 193 2.38 21.35 8.43
CA GLY A 193 1.68 20.06 8.45
C GLY A 193 0.85 19.75 7.20
N LYS A 194 0.77 20.65 6.21
CA LYS A 194 -0.07 20.49 5.01
C LYS A 194 0.21 19.18 4.28
N SER A 195 1.48 18.90 4.02
CA SER A 195 1.90 17.71 3.24
C SER A 195 1.46 16.40 3.90
N ILE A 196 1.61 16.28 5.22
CA ILE A 196 1.21 15.05 5.93
C ILE A 196 -0.31 14.90 6.01
N ARG A 197 -1.05 15.99 6.24
CA ARG A 197 -2.52 15.93 6.25
C ARG A 197 -3.05 15.52 4.89
N LEU A 198 -2.49 16.08 3.81
CA LEU A 198 -2.88 15.73 2.45
C LEU A 198 -2.52 14.28 2.12
N ALA A 199 -1.30 13.82 2.46
CA ALA A 199 -0.89 12.43 2.29
C ALA A 199 -1.82 11.46 3.02
N LEU A 200 -2.16 11.73 4.28
CA LEU A 200 -3.05 10.88 5.07
C LEU A 200 -4.46 10.79 4.47
N SER A 201 -4.93 11.85 3.79
CA SER A 201 -6.24 11.82 3.13
C SER A 201 -6.28 10.92 1.88
N PHE A 202 -5.13 10.47 1.37
CA PHE A 202 -5.04 9.68 0.14
C PHE A 202 -4.76 8.20 0.37
N VAL A 203 -4.12 7.83 1.48
CA VAL A 203 -3.47 6.52 1.66
C VAL A 203 -4.29 5.51 2.48
N ALA A 204 -5.61 5.53 2.40
CA ALA A 204 -6.42 4.59 3.19
C ALA A 204 -6.05 3.13 2.90
N PHE A 205 -5.98 2.75 1.63
CA PHE A 205 -5.86 1.35 1.22
C PHE A 205 -4.44 0.80 1.34
N THR A 206 -3.41 1.57 0.95
CA THR A 206 -2.01 1.10 0.95
C THR A 206 -1.41 0.96 2.34
N ARG A 207 -1.96 1.65 3.33
CA ARG A 207 -1.52 1.56 4.73
C ARG A 207 -1.65 0.15 5.29
N THR A 208 -2.70 -0.57 4.89
CA THR A 208 -2.96 -1.93 5.36
C THR A 208 -1.79 -2.85 5.08
N GLN A 209 -1.26 -2.85 3.85
CA GLN A 209 -0.15 -3.72 3.47
C GLN A 209 1.15 -3.33 4.19
N ASN A 210 1.36 -2.04 4.47
CA ASN A 210 2.49 -1.59 5.31
C ASN A 210 2.42 -2.12 6.75
N ILE A 211 1.21 -2.38 7.26
CA ILE A 211 1.00 -2.91 8.61
C ILE A 211 1.05 -4.44 8.60
N THR A 212 0.39 -5.08 7.64
CA THR A 212 0.23 -6.54 7.62
C THR A 212 1.44 -7.27 7.04
N GLY A 213 2.23 -6.61 6.18
CA GLY A 213 3.29 -7.25 5.40
C GLY A 213 2.76 -8.10 4.25
N ASP A 214 1.48 -8.01 3.91
CA ASP A 214 0.89 -8.73 2.79
C ASP A 214 1.39 -8.16 1.46
N PRO A 215 1.68 -9.01 0.46
CA PRO A 215 2.09 -8.56 -0.86
C PRO A 215 0.95 -7.81 -1.56
N ALA A 216 1.32 -6.74 -2.25
CA ALA A 216 0.39 -5.98 -3.07
C ALA A 216 1.05 -5.43 -4.33
N MET A 217 0.24 -5.20 -5.36
CA MET A 217 0.64 -4.53 -6.58
C MET A 217 -0.38 -3.47 -6.96
N SER A 218 0.09 -2.36 -7.53
CA SER A 218 -0.77 -1.37 -8.18
C SER A 218 -0.58 -1.45 -9.70
N VAL A 219 -1.69 -1.50 -10.45
CA VAL A 219 -1.65 -1.59 -11.91
C VAL A 219 -2.51 -0.51 -12.56
N PRO A 220 -2.05 0.12 -13.67
CA PRO A 220 -2.72 1.23 -14.32
C PRO A 220 -3.77 0.73 -15.33
N LEU A 221 -4.85 0.15 -14.84
CA LEU A 221 -5.91 -0.42 -15.68
C LEU A 221 -6.95 0.60 -16.16
N PHE A 222 -6.99 1.78 -15.56
CA PHE A 222 -8.00 2.79 -15.84
C PHE A 222 -7.39 4.17 -16.05
N TRP A 223 -8.00 4.97 -16.92
CA TRP A 223 -7.70 6.38 -17.14
C TRP A 223 -9.00 7.17 -17.07
N ASN A 224 -8.98 8.27 -16.37
CA ASN A 224 -10.14 9.16 -16.30
C ASN A 224 -10.29 9.99 -17.61
N LYS A 225 -11.33 10.83 -17.63
CA LYS A 225 -11.63 11.71 -18.80
C LYS A 225 -10.50 12.70 -19.12
N ASP A 226 -9.68 13.04 -18.15
CA ASP A 226 -8.55 13.96 -18.29
C ASP A 226 -7.25 13.22 -18.66
N ASN A 227 -7.36 11.93 -19.03
CA ASN A 227 -6.25 11.04 -19.38
C ASN A 227 -5.23 10.87 -18.26
N VAL A 228 -5.68 10.98 -16.99
CA VAL A 228 -4.87 10.70 -15.82
C VAL A 228 -5.00 9.21 -15.45
N PRO A 229 -3.89 8.47 -15.28
CA PRO A 229 -3.96 7.07 -14.89
C PRO A 229 -4.44 6.92 -13.45
N ILE A 230 -5.39 6.03 -13.23
CA ILE A 230 -5.91 5.67 -11.91
C ILE A 230 -5.47 4.25 -11.59
N GLY A 231 -4.62 4.11 -10.59
CA GLY A 231 -4.14 2.82 -10.13
C GLY A 231 -5.20 2.04 -9.36
N VAL A 232 -5.26 0.75 -9.62
CA VAL A 232 -6.02 -0.20 -8.79
C VAL A 232 -5.06 -1.16 -8.11
N GLN A 233 -5.32 -1.46 -6.84
CA GLN A 233 -4.47 -2.30 -6.00
C GLN A 233 -5.04 -3.70 -5.91
N PHE A 234 -4.18 -4.69 -6.10
CA PHE A 234 -4.46 -6.09 -5.79
C PHE A 234 -3.52 -6.52 -4.65
N ALA A 235 -4.09 -6.93 -3.54
CA ALA A 235 -3.36 -7.47 -2.41
C ALA A 235 -3.70 -8.96 -2.23
N ALA A 236 -2.76 -9.75 -1.77
CA ALA A 236 -2.93 -11.19 -1.56
C ALA A 236 -2.43 -11.57 -0.15
N PRO A 237 -2.80 -12.75 0.37
CA PRO A 237 -2.30 -13.23 1.66
C PRO A 237 -0.77 -13.24 1.72
N PHE A 238 -0.23 -13.20 2.92
CA PHE A 238 1.22 -13.28 3.18
C PHE A 238 1.89 -14.38 2.36
N SER A 239 2.99 -14.06 1.69
CA SER A 239 3.77 -14.94 0.80
C SER A 239 3.05 -15.39 -0.48
N ALA A 240 1.98 -14.71 -0.91
CA ALA A 240 1.26 -15.02 -2.14
C ALA A 240 1.68 -14.15 -3.35
N GLU A 241 2.91 -13.64 -3.39
CA GLU A 241 3.47 -12.84 -4.49
C GLU A 241 3.32 -13.54 -5.84
N ALA A 242 3.52 -14.85 -5.87
CA ALA A 242 3.36 -15.67 -7.08
C ALA A 242 1.96 -15.53 -7.70
N THR A 243 0.91 -15.48 -6.89
CA THR A 243 -0.47 -15.27 -7.33
C THR A 243 -0.62 -13.89 -7.97
N LEU A 244 -0.04 -12.86 -7.36
CA LEU A 244 -0.08 -11.50 -7.89
C LEU A 244 0.68 -11.39 -9.22
N PHE A 245 1.86 -11.99 -9.37
CA PHE A 245 2.60 -11.97 -10.63
C PHE A 245 1.86 -12.69 -11.77
N ARG A 246 1.21 -13.82 -11.49
CA ARG A 246 0.37 -14.54 -12.48
C ARG A 246 -0.82 -13.69 -12.90
N LEU A 247 -1.54 -13.10 -11.93
CA LEU A 247 -2.69 -12.22 -12.19
C LEU A 247 -2.25 -10.98 -12.97
N ALA A 248 -1.16 -10.34 -12.56
CA ALA A 248 -0.63 -9.15 -13.21
C ALA A 248 -0.28 -9.39 -14.68
N ALA A 249 0.35 -10.52 -14.99
CA ALA A 249 0.68 -10.90 -16.36
C ALA A 249 -0.58 -11.15 -17.21
N GLN A 250 -1.61 -11.75 -16.64
CA GLN A 250 -2.90 -11.93 -17.31
C GLN A 250 -3.59 -10.59 -17.59
N LEU A 251 -3.61 -9.68 -16.61
CA LEU A 251 -4.19 -8.34 -16.74
C LEU A 251 -3.42 -7.50 -17.79
N GLU A 252 -2.07 -7.53 -17.77
CA GLU A 252 -1.23 -6.83 -18.74
C GLU A 252 -1.48 -7.32 -20.17
N LYS A 253 -1.69 -8.63 -20.35
CA LYS A 253 -2.06 -9.22 -21.65
C LYS A 253 -3.46 -8.83 -22.10
N ALA A 254 -4.43 -8.80 -21.18
CA ALA A 254 -5.82 -8.48 -21.48
C ALA A 254 -6.04 -6.98 -21.77
N ARG A 255 -5.31 -6.11 -21.07
CA ARG A 255 -5.38 -4.65 -21.21
C ARG A 255 -3.97 -4.06 -21.16
N PRO A 256 -3.22 -4.07 -22.26
CA PRO A 256 -1.86 -3.57 -22.32
C PRO A 256 -1.80 -2.06 -22.03
N TRP A 257 -0.87 -1.65 -21.17
CA TRP A 257 -0.62 -0.24 -20.81
C TRP A 257 0.73 0.30 -21.26
N ALA A 258 1.67 -0.57 -21.69
CA ALA A 258 3.04 -0.18 -22.04
C ALA A 258 3.15 0.87 -23.15
N ALA A 259 2.15 0.91 -24.07
CA ALA A 259 2.11 1.89 -25.15
C ALA A 259 1.51 3.25 -24.74
N ARG A 260 0.91 3.35 -23.57
CA ARG A 260 0.35 4.60 -23.06
C ARG A 260 1.45 5.44 -22.44
N ARG A 261 1.73 6.58 -23.03
CA ARG A 261 2.75 7.53 -22.56
C ARG A 261 2.15 8.91 -22.39
N PRO A 262 2.58 9.71 -21.40
CA PRO A 262 2.19 11.11 -21.30
C PRO A 262 2.75 11.90 -22.49
N ALA A 263 2.16 13.07 -22.77
CA ALA A 263 2.64 13.95 -23.83
C ALA A 263 4.08 14.43 -23.57
N VAL A 264 4.45 14.60 -22.30
CA VAL A 264 5.81 14.92 -21.84
C VAL A 264 6.40 13.67 -21.21
N HIS A 265 7.40 13.08 -21.84
CA HIS A 265 8.14 11.90 -21.34
C HIS A 265 9.56 11.90 -21.88
N CYS A 266 10.47 11.23 -21.17
CA CYS A 266 11.84 11.00 -21.62
C CYS A 266 11.93 9.81 -22.56
#